data_b93b4660bd4f360c224950094dfa77db
#
_entry.id   b93b4660bd4f360c224950094dfa77db
#
_cell.length_a   1.000
_cell.length_b   1.000
_cell.length_c   1.000
_cell.angle_alpha   90.00
_cell.angle_beta   90.00
_cell.angle_gamma   90.00
#
_symmetry.space_group_name_H-M   'P 1'
#
loop_
_entity.id
_entity.type
_entity.pdbx_description
1 polymer ?
#
loop_
_entity_poly.entity_id
_entity_poly.type
_entity_poly.pdbx_seq_one_letter_code
_entity_poly.pdbx_strand_id
1 'polypeptide(L)'
;AVGDGGLSHEETTAWVHQFQPDCFAGYNHGAPSGRLSLRERGCAGPLGGDNLTWVEDAGKNEKAYDGYLVAEFTYPLLPPHEGGADWFYSLPQHDSLVFPAEKIYKDYKEAVEYGNIFSLNIGPDYNGNIREIDCKVLREVGRMIKENK
;
A
#
# COMPACT_ATOMS: atom_id res chain seq x y z
N ALA A 1 -13.62 1.33 15.23
CA ALA A 1 -12.38 1.92 15.71
C ALA A 1 -11.73 0.93 16.65
N VAL A 2 -10.57 0.43 16.31
CA VAL A 2 -9.71 -0.23 17.28
C VAL A 2 -9.32 0.87 18.24
N GLY A 3 -9.62 0.71 19.51
CA GLY A 3 -9.20 1.65 20.52
C GLY A 3 -7.67 1.74 20.46
N ASP A 4 -7.20 2.93 20.25
CA ASP A 4 -5.79 3.30 20.14
C ASP A 4 -5.05 3.27 21.48
N GLY A 5 -5.58 2.54 22.43
CA GLY A 5 -5.03 2.49 23.80
C GLY A 5 -5.19 3.81 24.57
N GLY A 6 -6.05 4.72 24.09
CA GLY A 6 -6.31 6.02 24.71
C GLY A 6 -5.37 7.14 24.29
N LEU A 7 -4.46 6.90 23.33
CA LEU A 7 -3.63 7.96 22.75
C LEU A 7 -4.38 8.67 21.62
N SER A 8 -4.22 9.97 21.50
CA SER A 8 -4.68 10.73 20.35
C SER A 8 -3.80 10.47 19.12
N HIS A 9 -4.31 10.79 17.92
CA HIS A 9 -3.51 10.71 16.70
C HIS A 9 -2.27 11.60 16.75
N GLU A 10 -2.42 12.77 17.35
CA GLU A 10 -1.32 13.72 17.54
C GLU A 10 -0.23 13.18 18.48
N GLU A 11 -0.60 12.57 19.59
CA GLU A 11 0.34 11.96 20.54
C GLU A 11 1.06 10.77 19.88
N THR A 12 0.32 9.91 19.18
CA THR A 12 0.91 8.78 18.46
C THR A 12 1.87 9.24 17.37
N THR A 13 1.49 10.26 16.58
CA THR A 13 2.34 10.85 15.54
C THR A 13 3.59 11.47 16.15
N ALA A 14 3.45 12.23 17.23
CA ALA A 14 4.59 12.83 17.91
C ALA A 14 5.57 11.76 18.45
N TRP A 15 5.02 10.67 18.97
CA TRP A 15 5.84 9.54 19.42
C TRP A 15 6.61 8.86 18.27
N VAL A 16 5.96 8.63 17.12
CA VAL A 16 6.63 8.09 15.92
C VAL A 16 7.77 9.02 15.48
N HIS A 17 7.51 10.33 15.43
CA HIS A 17 8.47 11.32 14.96
C HIS A 17 9.69 11.52 15.90
N GLN A 18 9.64 11.04 17.15
CA GLN A 18 10.83 10.99 17.99
C GLN A 18 11.91 10.06 17.41
N PHE A 19 11.51 9.02 16.70
CA PHE A 19 12.41 8.01 16.14
C PHE A 19 12.58 8.12 14.62
N GLN A 20 11.57 8.63 13.95
CA GLN A 20 11.50 8.76 12.49
C GLN A 20 10.92 10.13 12.11
N PRO A 21 11.69 11.22 12.25
CA PRO A 21 11.18 12.59 12.12
C PRO A 21 10.62 12.90 10.73
N ASP A 22 11.13 12.27 9.68
CA ASP A 22 10.71 12.48 8.30
C ASP A 22 9.69 11.45 7.80
N CYS A 23 9.22 10.57 8.67
CA CYS A 23 8.24 9.55 8.34
C CYS A 23 6.85 10.18 8.17
N PHE A 24 6.12 9.80 7.13
CA PHE A 24 4.70 10.08 7.04
C PHE A 24 3.95 9.16 8.02
N ALA A 25 3.19 9.76 8.92
CA ALA A 25 2.30 9.04 9.82
C ALA A 25 0.85 9.37 9.43
N GLY A 26 0.14 8.41 8.87
CA GLY A 26 -1.23 8.58 8.40
C GLY A 26 -2.20 7.57 9.02
N TYR A 27 -3.45 7.97 9.14
CA TYR A 27 -4.51 7.17 9.75
C TYR A 27 -5.62 6.94 8.74
N ASN A 28 -5.89 5.67 8.46
CA ASN A 28 -6.98 5.28 7.57
C ASN A 28 -8.33 5.47 8.28
N HIS A 29 -9.21 6.29 7.70
CA HIS A 29 -10.57 6.49 8.18
C HIS A 29 -10.73 7.07 9.60
N GLY A 30 -10.30 8.25 9.87
CA GLY A 30 -10.77 8.84 11.11
C GLY A 30 -9.90 9.86 11.80
N ALA A 31 -8.79 10.25 11.22
CA ALA A 31 -8.06 11.37 11.78
C ALA A 31 -8.84 12.68 11.62
N PRO A 32 -8.81 13.56 12.60
CA PRO A 32 -9.56 14.81 12.57
C PRO A 32 -8.96 15.85 11.61
N SER A 33 -7.78 15.58 11.08
CA SER A 33 -7.01 16.48 10.22
C SER A 33 -6.57 15.76 8.95
N GLY A 34 -6.73 16.40 7.79
CA GLY A 34 -6.23 15.89 6.52
C GLY A 34 -4.73 15.62 6.49
N ARG A 35 -3.96 16.27 7.35
CA ARG A 35 -2.52 16.04 7.50
C ARG A 35 -2.16 14.68 8.07
N LEU A 36 -3.03 14.10 8.87
CA LEU A 36 -2.85 12.83 9.54
C LEU A 36 -3.67 11.72 8.88
N SER A 37 -4.43 12.04 7.84
CA SER A 37 -5.31 11.07 7.21
C SER A 37 -4.71 10.53 5.93
N LEU A 38 -4.95 9.27 5.69
CA LEU A 38 -4.79 8.63 4.39
C LEU A 38 -6.05 7.86 4.05
N ARG A 39 -6.22 7.54 2.78
CA ARG A 39 -7.32 6.71 2.30
C ARG A 39 -6.74 5.50 1.58
N GLU A 40 -6.94 4.35 2.18
CA GLU A 40 -6.60 3.09 1.54
C GLU A 40 -7.49 2.88 0.31
N ARG A 41 -6.87 2.54 -0.80
CA ARG A 41 -7.51 2.24 -2.08
C ARG A 41 -6.94 0.96 -2.65
N GLY A 42 -7.81 0.11 -3.15
CA GLY A 42 -7.37 -0.98 -4.02
C GLY A 42 -6.98 -0.45 -5.39
N CYS A 43 -6.22 -1.24 -6.14
CA CYS A 43 -5.98 -0.96 -7.54
C CYS A 43 -7.23 -1.18 -8.38
N ALA A 44 -7.40 -0.40 -9.41
CA ALA A 44 -8.38 -0.69 -10.44
C ALA A 44 -8.10 -2.05 -11.08
N GLY A 45 -9.12 -2.89 -11.16
CA GLY A 45 -9.01 -4.19 -11.81
C GLY A 45 -9.51 -5.36 -10.98
N PRO A 46 -9.18 -6.60 -11.37
CA PRO A 46 -9.76 -7.82 -10.79
C PRO A 46 -9.42 -8.07 -9.32
N LEU A 47 -8.59 -7.25 -8.71
CA LEU A 47 -8.20 -7.35 -7.31
C LEU A 47 -9.17 -6.70 -6.32
N GLY A 48 -10.31 -6.20 -6.80
CA GLY A 48 -11.40 -5.81 -5.92
C GLY A 48 -11.15 -4.58 -5.08
N GLY A 49 -10.48 -3.60 -5.62
CA GLY A 49 -10.43 -2.26 -5.03
C GLY A 49 -11.68 -1.43 -5.39
N ASP A 50 -11.70 -0.19 -4.96
CA ASP A 50 -12.78 0.77 -5.19
C ASP A 50 -12.93 1.22 -6.66
N ASN A 51 -12.37 0.48 -7.61
CA ASN A 51 -12.30 0.83 -9.04
C ASN A 51 -11.68 2.22 -9.33
N LEU A 52 -10.96 2.75 -8.38
CA LEU A 52 -10.23 3.99 -8.57
C LEU A 52 -8.94 3.70 -9.34
N THR A 53 -8.79 4.42 -10.42
CA THR A 53 -7.52 4.50 -11.14
C THR A 53 -6.57 5.42 -10.38
N TRP A 54 -5.31 5.46 -10.78
CA TRP A 54 -4.24 6.33 -10.28
C TRP A 54 -4.48 7.79 -10.68
N VAL A 55 -5.63 8.34 -10.30
CA VAL A 55 -6.04 9.66 -10.78
C VAL A 55 -5.59 10.76 -9.83
N GLU A 56 -5.35 11.94 -10.38
CA GLU A 56 -4.92 13.14 -9.68
C GLU A 56 -5.83 13.52 -8.51
N ASP A 57 -7.11 13.23 -8.61
CA ASP A 57 -8.10 13.57 -7.60
C ASP A 57 -8.46 12.40 -6.65
N ALA A 58 -7.72 11.29 -6.70
CA ALA A 58 -7.89 10.22 -5.73
C ALA A 58 -7.72 10.76 -4.31
N GLY A 59 -8.72 10.56 -3.47
CA GLY A 59 -8.74 11.05 -2.09
C GLY A 59 -9.10 12.53 -1.89
N LYS A 60 -9.32 13.32 -2.94
CA LYS A 60 -9.61 14.76 -2.81
C LYS A 60 -10.99 15.09 -2.24
N ASN A 61 -12.00 14.32 -2.52
CA ASN A 61 -13.40 14.67 -2.26
C ASN A 61 -13.94 14.17 -0.91
N GLU A 62 -13.07 13.96 0.06
CA GLU A 62 -13.49 13.59 1.40
C GLU A 62 -13.97 14.84 2.16
N LYS A 63 -15.27 14.92 2.43
CA LYS A 63 -15.92 16.08 3.06
C LYS A 63 -15.40 16.42 4.46
N ALA A 64 -14.72 15.49 5.10
CA ALA A 64 -14.21 15.67 6.46
C ALA A 64 -12.88 16.44 6.51
N TYR A 65 -12.25 16.71 5.36
CA TYR A 65 -10.89 17.26 5.30
C TYR A 65 -10.82 18.49 4.42
N ASP A 66 -10.04 19.45 4.86
CA ASP A 66 -9.71 20.65 4.11
C ASP A 66 -8.40 20.40 3.34
N GLY A 67 -8.51 20.13 2.05
CA GLY A 67 -7.37 19.89 1.17
C GLY A 67 -7.29 18.47 0.60
N TYR A 68 -6.10 18.10 0.14
CA TYR A 68 -5.84 16.80 -0.46
C TYR A 68 -5.64 15.71 0.61
N LEU A 69 -6.42 14.65 0.50
CA LEU A 69 -6.27 13.45 1.29
C LEU A 69 -5.43 12.44 0.50
N VAL A 70 -4.27 12.07 1.03
CA VAL A 70 -3.37 11.12 0.37
C VAL A 70 -4.06 9.77 0.20
N ALA A 71 -4.06 9.23 -1.01
CA ALA A 71 -4.51 7.87 -1.27
C ALA A 71 -3.34 6.89 -1.16
N GLU A 72 -3.57 5.76 -0.50
CA GLU A 72 -2.66 4.63 -0.48
C GLU A 72 -3.20 3.55 -1.41
N PHE A 73 -2.55 3.36 -2.55
CA PHE A 73 -2.87 2.26 -3.45
C PHE A 73 -2.11 1.02 -3.03
N THR A 74 -2.85 -0.05 -2.74
CA THR A 74 -2.28 -1.27 -2.18
C THR A 74 -2.91 -2.52 -2.80
N TYR A 75 -2.11 -3.55 -2.98
CA TYR A 75 -2.56 -4.89 -3.33
C TYR A 75 -1.50 -5.95 -2.95
N PRO A 76 -1.90 -7.23 -2.83
CA PRO A 76 -0.94 -8.29 -2.56
C PRO A 76 -0.10 -8.60 -3.81
N LEU A 77 1.18 -8.90 -3.59
CA LEU A 77 2.10 -9.33 -4.65
C LEU A 77 1.69 -10.68 -5.27
N LEU A 78 1.04 -11.52 -4.48
CA LEU A 78 0.42 -12.75 -4.92
C LEU A 78 -0.89 -12.44 -5.68
N PRO A 79 -1.01 -12.78 -6.97
CA PRO A 79 -2.24 -12.55 -7.73
C PRO A 79 -3.44 -13.32 -7.18
N PRO A 80 -4.68 -12.92 -7.51
CA PRO A 80 -5.87 -13.68 -7.17
C PRO A 80 -5.79 -15.13 -7.66
N HIS A 81 -6.20 -16.05 -6.82
CA HIS A 81 -6.16 -17.49 -7.09
C HIS A 81 -7.24 -18.21 -6.28
N GLU A 82 -7.52 -19.48 -6.62
CA GLU A 82 -8.47 -20.28 -5.86
C GLU A 82 -7.91 -20.72 -4.50
N GLY A 83 -8.74 -20.70 -3.48
CA GLY A 83 -8.42 -21.20 -2.14
C GLY A 83 -7.43 -20.35 -1.36
N GLY A 84 -7.28 -19.08 -1.72
CA GLY A 84 -6.21 -18.26 -1.20
C GLY A 84 -6.57 -17.29 -0.10
N ALA A 85 -5.53 -16.91 0.61
CA ALA A 85 -5.48 -15.76 1.48
C ALA A 85 -4.36 -14.83 1.02
N ASP A 86 -4.50 -14.37 -0.22
CA ASP A 86 -3.53 -13.57 -1.00
C ASP A 86 -2.89 -12.42 -0.21
N TRP A 87 -3.64 -11.86 0.76
CA TRP A 87 -3.16 -10.82 1.65
C TRP A 87 -2.30 -11.32 2.82
N PHE A 88 -2.42 -12.58 3.20
CA PHE A 88 -1.92 -13.06 4.49
C PHE A 88 -0.87 -14.15 4.38
N TYR A 89 -0.99 -15.07 3.43
CA TYR A 89 -0.04 -16.15 3.26
C TYR A 89 -0.15 -16.81 1.87
N SER A 90 0.88 -17.55 1.49
CA SER A 90 0.88 -18.43 0.33
C SER A 90 1.05 -19.89 0.73
N LEU A 91 0.59 -20.78 -0.14
CA LEU A 91 0.73 -22.24 -0.02
C LEU A 91 1.63 -22.75 -1.14
N PRO A 92 2.15 -24.02 -1.07
CA PRO A 92 3.06 -24.57 -2.08
C PRO A 92 2.54 -24.49 -3.52
N GLN A 93 1.24 -24.65 -3.73
CA GLN A 93 0.62 -24.53 -5.06
C GLN A 93 0.69 -23.09 -5.63
N HIS A 94 0.99 -22.09 -4.81
CA HIS A 94 1.10 -20.69 -5.23
C HIS A 94 2.54 -20.25 -5.52
N ASP A 95 3.54 -21.15 -5.37
CA ASP A 95 4.96 -20.79 -5.45
C ASP A 95 5.40 -20.24 -6.81
N SER A 96 4.61 -20.48 -7.87
CA SER A 96 4.85 -19.92 -9.20
C SER A 96 4.05 -18.63 -9.50
N LEU A 97 3.16 -18.21 -8.61
CA LEU A 97 2.26 -17.09 -8.83
C LEU A 97 2.86 -15.80 -8.27
N VAL A 98 3.04 -14.83 -9.14
CA VAL A 98 3.47 -13.46 -8.76
C VAL A 98 3.10 -12.50 -9.88
N PHE A 99 2.82 -11.23 -9.57
CA PHE A 99 2.67 -10.21 -10.59
C PHE A 99 4.01 -9.89 -11.26
N PRO A 100 4.03 -9.64 -12.59
CA PRO A 100 5.24 -9.22 -13.30
C PRO A 100 5.79 -7.89 -12.77
N ALA A 101 7.11 -7.76 -12.76
CA ALA A 101 7.79 -6.55 -12.28
C ALA A 101 7.39 -5.30 -13.07
N GLU A 102 7.16 -5.43 -14.38
CA GLU A 102 6.75 -4.35 -15.27
C GLU A 102 5.38 -3.79 -14.88
N LYS A 103 4.43 -4.67 -14.52
CA LYS A 103 3.12 -4.26 -14.02
C LYS A 103 3.25 -3.45 -12.73
N ILE A 104 4.00 -3.98 -11.77
CA ILE A 104 4.19 -3.34 -10.46
C ILE A 104 4.89 -1.99 -10.63
N TYR A 105 5.91 -1.92 -11.46
CA TYR A 105 6.61 -0.67 -11.74
C TYR A 105 5.73 0.37 -12.42
N LYS A 106 4.88 -0.05 -13.36
CA LYS A 106 3.89 0.83 -13.98
C LYS A 106 2.93 1.39 -12.94
N ASP A 107 2.34 0.54 -12.12
CA ASP A 107 1.40 0.93 -11.06
C ASP A 107 2.05 1.88 -10.05
N TYR A 108 3.30 1.61 -9.65
CA TYR A 108 4.09 2.50 -8.81
C TYR A 108 4.23 3.89 -9.44
N LYS A 109 4.63 3.98 -10.72
CA LYS A 109 4.81 5.26 -11.41
C LYS A 109 3.51 6.05 -11.44
N GLU A 110 2.41 5.41 -11.81
CA GLU A 110 1.10 6.05 -11.90
C GLU A 110 0.62 6.56 -10.53
N ALA A 111 0.85 5.80 -9.45
CA ALA A 111 0.50 6.25 -8.12
C ALA A 111 1.31 7.49 -7.68
N VAL A 112 2.63 7.44 -7.83
CA VAL A 112 3.51 8.51 -7.33
C VAL A 112 3.47 9.77 -8.21
N GLU A 113 3.11 9.66 -9.48
CA GLU A 113 2.92 10.80 -10.38
C GLU A 113 1.90 11.79 -9.83
N TYR A 114 0.86 11.30 -9.18
CA TYR A 114 -0.18 12.11 -8.55
C TYR A 114 0.02 12.34 -7.06
N GLY A 115 1.21 12.06 -6.54
CA GLY A 115 1.53 12.29 -5.13
C GLY A 115 0.89 11.29 -4.16
N ASN A 116 0.49 10.12 -4.63
CA ASN A 116 -0.10 9.07 -3.83
C ASN A 116 0.95 8.09 -3.31
N ILE A 117 0.57 7.27 -2.33
CA ILE A 117 1.38 6.19 -1.79
C ILE A 117 1.10 4.92 -2.59
N PHE A 118 2.15 4.16 -2.87
CA PHE A 118 2.06 2.82 -3.42
C PHE A 118 2.66 1.80 -2.46
N SER A 119 1.84 0.87 -2.00
CA SER A 119 2.22 -0.19 -1.06
C SER A 119 1.98 -1.56 -1.67
N LEU A 120 2.93 -2.47 -1.49
CA LEU A 120 2.74 -3.88 -1.82
C LEU A 120 2.63 -4.70 -0.55
N ASN A 121 1.59 -5.50 -0.44
CA ASN A 121 1.50 -6.49 0.62
C ASN A 121 2.21 -7.79 0.20
N ILE A 122 3.03 -8.31 1.08
CA ILE A 122 3.77 -9.56 0.87
C ILE A 122 3.45 -10.51 2.01
N GLY A 123 2.54 -11.44 1.75
CA GLY A 123 2.25 -12.50 2.69
C GLY A 123 3.41 -13.51 2.78
N PRO A 124 3.72 -14.05 3.96
CA PRO A 124 4.73 -15.09 4.10
C PRO A 124 4.31 -16.38 3.39
N ASP A 125 5.27 -17.22 3.08
CA ASP A 125 5.02 -18.58 2.67
C ASP A 125 4.59 -19.46 3.87
N TYR A 126 4.29 -20.74 3.59
CA TYR A 126 3.91 -21.74 4.60
C TYR A 126 5.01 -22.09 5.62
N ASN A 127 6.25 -21.59 5.44
CA ASN A 127 7.35 -21.68 6.39
C ASN A 127 7.61 -20.37 7.14
N GLY A 128 6.85 -19.31 6.84
CA GLY A 128 7.02 -18.00 7.41
C GLY A 128 8.10 -17.14 6.74
N ASN A 129 8.55 -17.51 5.53
CA ASN A 129 9.54 -16.79 4.76
C ASN A 129 8.90 -15.94 3.66
N ILE A 130 9.62 -14.95 3.14
CA ILE A 130 9.29 -14.32 1.87
C ILE A 130 9.72 -15.30 0.76
N ARG A 131 8.83 -15.59 -0.20
CA ARG A 131 9.11 -16.51 -1.30
C ARG A 131 10.23 -15.98 -2.19
N GLU A 132 11.04 -16.88 -2.72
CA GLU A 132 12.16 -16.48 -3.59
C GLU A 132 11.69 -15.74 -4.85
N ILE A 133 10.53 -16.10 -5.40
CA ILE A 133 9.93 -15.43 -6.56
C ILE A 133 9.56 -13.97 -6.23
N ASP A 134 9.01 -13.71 -5.04
CA ASP A 134 8.69 -12.36 -4.57
C ASP A 134 9.97 -11.52 -4.44
N CYS A 135 11.01 -12.09 -3.83
CA CYS A 135 12.30 -11.43 -3.71
C CYS A 135 12.91 -11.06 -5.07
N LYS A 136 12.79 -11.94 -6.08
CA LYS A 136 13.29 -11.66 -7.44
C LYS A 136 12.53 -10.50 -8.07
N VAL A 137 11.21 -10.53 -8.03
CA VAL A 137 10.37 -9.48 -8.60
C VAL A 137 10.61 -8.14 -7.91
N LEU A 138 10.68 -8.12 -6.57
CA LEU A 138 10.93 -6.89 -5.82
C LEU A 138 12.30 -6.26 -6.13
N ARG A 139 13.35 -7.09 -6.30
CA ARG A 139 14.66 -6.59 -6.71
C ARG A 139 14.62 -5.98 -8.11
N GLU A 140 13.89 -6.59 -9.02
CA GLU A 140 13.73 -6.07 -10.38
C GLU A 140 12.95 -4.76 -10.40
N VAL A 141 11.82 -4.66 -9.67
CA VAL A 141 11.10 -3.40 -9.49
C VAL A 141 12.01 -2.31 -8.91
N GLY A 142 12.78 -2.65 -7.87
CA GLY A 142 13.73 -1.73 -7.25
C GLY A 142 14.83 -1.26 -8.21
N ARG A 143 15.29 -2.13 -9.12
CA ARG A 143 16.22 -1.77 -10.20
C ARG A 143 15.58 -0.78 -11.17
N MET A 144 14.36 -1.09 -11.65
CA MET A 144 13.62 -0.21 -12.57
C MET A 144 13.38 1.19 -11.99
N ILE A 145 13.06 1.27 -10.70
CA ILE A 145 12.88 2.56 -9.99
C ILE A 145 14.20 3.35 -9.97
N LYS A 146 15.33 2.70 -9.73
CA LYS A 146 16.64 3.37 -9.64
C LYS A 146 17.14 3.87 -11.00
N GLU A 147 16.91 3.12 -12.06
CA GLU A 147 17.38 3.45 -13.41
C GLU A 147 16.55 4.55 -14.09
N ASN A 148 15.35 4.81 -13.60
CA ASN A 148 14.41 5.78 -14.19
C ASN A 148 14.09 6.96 -13.24
N LYS A 149 14.98 7.23 -12.29
CA LYS A 149 14.92 8.42 -11.42
C LYS A 149 15.48 9.65 -12.10
#